data_6c701236809663e81ae80076b529d46a
#
_entry.id   6c701236809663e81ae80076b529d46a
#
_cell.length_a   1.000
_cell.length_b   1.000
_cell.length_c   1.000
_cell.angle_alpha   90.00
_cell.angle_beta   90.00
_cell.angle_gamma   90.00
#
_symmetry.space_group_name_H-M   'P 1'
#
loop_
_entity.id
_entity.type
_entity.pdbx_description
1 polymer ?
#
loop_
_entity_poly.entity_id
_entity_poly.type
_entity_poly.pdbx_seq_one_letter_code
_entity_poly.pdbx_strand_id
1 'polypeptide(L)'
;MFQPLLDAFIESASIEKMASKSTPPPLKIAVANWWGDEEIKEFKKSVLYFILSQRYAITLHQNPNEFSDLVFSNPLGAARKILSYQNTKRVFYTGENESPNFNLFDYAIGFDELDFNDRYLRMPLYYAHLHYK
;
A
#
# COMPACT_ATOMS: atom_id res chain seq x y z
N MET A 1 -11.62 0.69 -15.15
CA MET A 1 -12.47 1.14 -14.07
C MET A 1 -12.11 0.44 -12.77
N PHE A 2 -12.00 1.20 -11.72
CA PHE A 2 -11.29 0.80 -10.53
C PHE A 2 -12.16 0.24 -9.40
N GLN A 3 -13.38 0.78 -9.26
CA GLN A 3 -14.28 0.42 -8.17
C GLN A 3 -14.57 -1.10 -8.08
N PRO A 4 -14.93 -1.77 -9.18
CA PRO A 4 -15.18 -3.21 -9.10
C PRO A 4 -13.96 -4.02 -8.67
N LEU A 5 -12.76 -3.56 -9.03
CA LEU A 5 -11.53 -4.25 -8.64
C LEU A 5 -11.27 -4.12 -7.14
N LEU A 6 -11.49 -2.95 -6.57
CA LEU A 6 -11.35 -2.75 -5.13
C LEU A 6 -12.37 -3.57 -4.35
N ASP A 7 -13.63 -3.55 -4.79
CA ASP A 7 -14.69 -4.33 -4.15
C ASP A 7 -14.39 -5.82 -4.19
N ALA A 8 -13.93 -6.31 -5.34
CA ALA A 8 -13.54 -7.71 -5.49
C ALA A 8 -12.37 -8.08 -4.58
N PHE A 9 -11.41 -7.19 -4.42
CA PHE A 9 -10.26 -7.40 -3.54
C PHE A 9 -10.69 -7.52 -2.09
N ILE A 10 -11.54 -6.60 -1.62
CA ILE A 10 -12.04 -6.60 -0.25
C ILE A 10 -12.88 -7.86 0.02
N GLU A 11 -13.76 -8.21 -0.91
CA GLU A 11 -14.61 -9.40 -0.80
C GLU A 11 -13.76 -10.67 -0.76
N SER A 12 -12.78 -10.79 -1.65
CA SER A 12 -11.89 -11.94 -1.68
C SER A 12 -11.12 -12.11 -0.38
N ALA A 13 -10.58 -11.02 0.17
CA ALA A 13 -9.86 -11.05 1.44
C ALA A 13 -10.78 -11.50 2.59
N SER A 14 -12.01 -11.00 2.61
CA SER A 14 -13.00 -11.38 3.64
C SER A 14 -13.38 -12.85 3.53
N ILE A 15 -13.62 -13.36 2.33
CA ILE A 15 -13.97 -14.76 2.11
C ILE A 15 -12.83 -15.67 2.54
N GLU A 16 -11.59 -15.36 2.18
CA GLU A 16 -10.44 -16.15 2.59
C GLU A 16 -10.28 -16.19 4.09
N LYS A 17 -10.49 -15.06 4.76
CA LYS A 17 -10.41 -14.98 6.21
C LYS A 17 -11.49 -15.84 6.89
N MET A 18 -12.69 -15.86 6.33
CA MET A 18 -13.80 -16.68 6.84
C MET A 18 -13.61 -18.16 6.58
N ALA A 19 -13.08 -18.51 5.42
CA ALA A 19 -12.92 -19.90 4.99
C ALA A 19 -11.71 -20.57 5.62
N SER A 20 -10.67 -19.83 5.91
CA SER A 20 -9.40 -20.35 6.39
C SER A 20 -9.32 -20.28 7.90
N LYS A 21 -9.13 -21.44 8.55
CA LYS A 21 -8.79 -21.52 9.97
C LYS A 21 -7.28 -21.51 10.18
N SER A 22 -6.50 -21.49 9.10
CA SER A 22 -5.06 -21.48 9.18
C SER A 22 -4.54 -20.06 9.46
N THR A 23 -3.31 -20.00 9.95
CA THR A 23 -2.61 -18.74 10.18
C THR A 23 -2.48 -17.99 8.85
N PRO A 24 -2.80 -16.68 8.81
CA PRO A 24 -2.60 -15.89 7.60
C PRO A 24 -1.14 -15.90 7.17
N PRO A 25 -0.86 -15.88 5.85
CA PRO A 25 0.52 -15.82 5.39
C PRO A 25 1.20 -14.53 5.82
N PRO A 26 2.51 -14.58 6.13
CA PRO A 26 3.24 -13.39 6.55
C PRO A 26 3.46 -12.44 5.38
N LEU A 27 3.41 -11.14 5.66
CA LEU A 27 3.75 -10.09 4.70
C LEU A 27 4.59 -9.05 5.42
N LYS A 28 5.80 -8.84 4.97
CA LYS A 28 6.71 -7.88 5.57
C LYS A 28 6.72 -6.60 4.73
N ILE A 29 6.32 -5.50 5.35
CA ILE A 29 6.15 -4.21 4.68
C ILE A 29 7.08 -3.18 5.32
N ALA A 30 7.87 -2.52 4.47
CA ALA A 30 8.61 -1.34 4.87
C ALA A 30 7.79 -0.08 4.57
N VAL A 31 7.89 0.89 5.45
CA VAL A 31 7.23 2.19 5.30
C VAL A 31 8.32 3.25 5.16
N ALA A 32 8.36 3.90 4.00
CA ALA A 32 9.31 4.95 3.72
C ALA A 32 8.55 6.20 3.30
N ASN A 33 8.89 7.37 3.83
CA ASN A 33 8.26 8.62 3.44
C ASN A 33 6.71 8.59 3.60
N TRP A 34 6.23 8.22 4.76
CA TRP A 34 4.79 8.28 5.06
C TRP A 34 4.46 9.59 5.77
N TRP A 35 3.16 9.88 5.89
CA TRP A 35 2.72 11.10 6.56
C TRP A 35 2.91 11.01 8.06
N GLY A 36 3.12 12.17 8.70
CA GLY A 36 3.23 12.28 10.15
C GLY A 36 4.62 11.99 10.69
N ASP A 37 4.82 12.24 11.97
CA ASP A 37 6.11 12.03 12.63
C ASP A 37 6.36 10.56 12.97
N GLU A 38 5.30 9.81 13.25
CA GLU A 38 5.36 8.39 13.52
C GLU A 38 4.79 7.63 12.32
N GLU A 39 5.60 7.44 11.28
CA GLU A 39 5.15 6.93 9.99
C GLU A 39 4.49 5.56 10.08
N ILE A 40 5.05 4.63 10.84
CA ILE A 40 4.47 3.29 11.01
C ILE A 40 3.10 3.36 11.67
N LYS A 41 2.97 4.16 12.71
CA LYS A 41 1.70 4.35 13.40
C LYS A 41 0.65 4.95 12.48
N GLU A 42 1.03 5.93 11.67
CA GLU A 42 0.13 6.54 10.71
C GLU A 42 -0.23 5.58 9.58
N PHE A 43 0.71 4.76 9.12
CA PHE A 43 0.41 3.73 8.12
C PHE A 43 -0.63 2.74 8.64
N LYS A 44 -0.56 2.36 9.90
CA LYS A 44 -1.54 1.43 10.51
C LYS A 44 -2.96 1.97 10.52
N LYS A 45 -3.13 3.28 10.40
CA LYS A 45 -4.45 3.91 10.30
C LYS A 45 -4.97 3.95 8.86
N SER A 46 -4.16 3.58 7.89
CA SER A 46 -4.54 3.68 6.48
C SER A 46 -5.48 2.58 6.06
N VAL A 47 -6.28 2.87 5.03
CA VAL A 47 -7.14 1.87 4.42
C VAL A 47 -6.34 0.72 3.81
N LEU A 48 -5.13 1.01 3.34
CA LEU A 48 -4.24 -0.01 2.78
C LEU A 48 -3.88 -1.06 3.83
N TYR A 49 -3.50 -0.62 5.02
CA TYR A 49 -3.21 -1.52 6.11
C TYR A 49 -4.45 -2.33 6.51
N PHE A 50 -5.60 -1.69 6.58
CA PHE A 50 -6.86 -2.38 6.88
C PHE A 50 -7.13 -3.50 5.88
N ILE A 51 -7.06 -3.20 4.59
CA ILE A 51 -7.35 -4.18 3.54
C ILE A 51 -6.35 -5.34 3.60
N LEU A 52 -5.06 -5.03 3.67
CA LEU A 52 -4.02 -6.06 3.67
C LEU A 52 -4.06 -6.92 4.93
N SER A 53 -4.41 -6.34 6.07
CA SER A 53 -4.48 -7.08 7.33
C SER A 53 -5.62 -8.10 7.38
N GLN A 54 -6.60 -7.99 6.47
CA GLN A 54 -7.66 -8.99 6.35
C GLN A 54 -7.12 -10.31 5.78
N ARG A 55 -6.01 -10.27 5.06
CA ARG A 55 -5.48 -11.42 4.34
C ARG A 55 -4.11 -11.89 4.84
N TYR A 56 -3.31 -10.98 5.37
CA TYR A 56 -1.92 -11.25 5.73
C TYR A 56 -1.64 -10.93 7.18
N ALA A 57 -0.68 -11.64 7.76
CA ALA A 57 -0.08 -11.27 9.04
C ALA A 57 1.05 -10.27 8.75
N ILE A 58 0.81 -8.98 9.01
CA ILE A 58 1.67 -7.90 8.58
C ILE A 58 2.71 -7.55 9.65
N THR A 59 3.97 -7.47 9.25
CA THR A 59 5.06 -6.91 10.04
C THR A 59 5.52 -5.62 9.37
N LEU A 60 5.62 -4.54 10.13
CA LEU A 60 6.05 -3.23 9.63
C LEU A 60 7.42 -2.86 10.16
N HIS A 61 8.25 -2.24 9.31
CA HIS A 61 9.56 -1.74 9.71
C HIS A 61 10.01 -0.60 8.79
N GLN A 62 11.15 0.00 9.13
CA GLN A 62 11.74 1.10 8.37
C GLN A 62 13.25 0.90 8.16
N ASN A 63 13.68 -0.35 8.10
CA ASN A 63 15.09 -0.68 7.95
C ASN A 63 15.39 -1.17 6.53
N PRO A 64 16.11 -0.40 5.69
CA PRO A 64 16.40 -0.82 4.31
C PRO A 64 17.35 -2.00 4.22
N ASN A 65 18.02 -2.37 5.29
CA ASN A 65 18.90 -3.54 5.32
C ASN A 65 18.17 -4.84 5.61
N GLU A 66 16.90 -4.78 5.99
CA GLU A 66 16.06 -5.95 6.18
C GLU A 66 15.29 -6.27 4.91
N PHE A 67 15.00 -7.55 4.70
CA PHE A 67 14.13 -7.99 3.62
C PHE A 67 12.73 -7.43 3.80
N SER A 68 12.10 -7.04 2.71
CA SER A 68 10.69 -6.64 2.68
C SER A 68 10.04 -7.16 1.42
N ASP A 69 8.79 -7.58 1.53
CA ASP A 69 8.01 -7.94 0.37
C ASP A 69 7.59 -6.70 -0.43
N LEU A 70 7.18 -5.66 0.30
CA LEU A 70 6.75 -4.38 -0.27
C LEU A 70 7.35 -3.22 0.51
N VAL A 71 7.54 -2.09 -0.16
CA VAL A 71 7.78 -0.83 0.50
C VAL A 71 6.78 0.21 -0.01
N PHE A 72 6.09 0.85 0.92
CA PHE A 72 5.12 1.91 0.62
C PHE A 72 5.75 3.29 0.84
N SER A 73 5.45 4.21 -0.05
CA SER A 73 5.91 5.59 0.04
C SER A 73 4.86 6.55 -0.46
N ASN A 74 4.82 7.74 0.12
CA ASN A 74 4.01 8.85 -0.39
C ASN A 74 4.87 9.78 -1.26
N PRO A 75 4.27 10.80 -1.92
CA PRO A 75 5.01 11.71 -2.78
C PRO A 75 5.91 12.71 -2.07
N LEU A 76 5.79 12.86 -0.74
CA LEU A 76 6.42 13.95 -0.02
C LEU A 76 7.88 13.71 0.34
N GLY A 77 8.37 12.52 0.18
CA GLY A 77 9.71 12.16 0.62
C GLY A 77 10.76 12.22 -0.47
N ALA A 78 12.02 12.11 -0.06
CA ALA A 78 13.13 12.07 -0.98
C ALA A 78 13.22 10.72 -1.69
N ALA A 79 13.47 10.75 -3.00
CA ALA A 79 13.67 9.53 -3.79
C ALA A 79 14.79 8.65 -3.25
N ARG A 80 15.83 9.27 -2.68
CA ARG A 80 16.97 8.53 -2.10
C ARG A 80 16.53 7.55 -1.01
N LYS A 81 15.53 7.91 -0.21
CA LYS A 81 15.06 7.04 0.87
C LYS A 81 14.39 5.78 0.32
N ILE A 82 13.57 5.94 -0.72
CA ILE A 82 12.92 4.78 -1.34
C ILE A 82 13.94 3.92 -2.11
N LEU A 83 14.92 4.53 -2.72
CA LEU A 83 15.96 3.81 -3.46
C LEU A 83 16.87 2.97 -2.57
N SER A 84 16.93 3.27 -1.27
CA SER A 84 17.71 2.46 -0.32
C SER A 84 17.12 1.07 -0.09
N TYR A 85 15.84 0.88 -0.41
CA TYR A 85 15.18 -0.43 -0.31
C TYR A 85 15.37 -1.18 -1.62
N GLN A 86 16.36 -2.08 -1.65
CA GLN A 86 16.68 -2.87 -2.84
C GLN A 86 16.00 -4.25 -2.78
N ASN A 87 15.77 -4.84 -3.95
CA ASN A 87 15.17 -6.17 -4.10
C ASN A 87 13.79 -6.29 -3.45
N THR A 88 13.04 -5.20 -3.48
CA THR A 88 11.67 -5.17 -2.97
C THR A 88 10.77 -4.43 -3.97
N LYS A 89 9.49 -4.74 -3.95
CA LYS A 89 8.53 -4.02 -4.79
C LYS A 89 8.19 -2.69 -4.14
N ARG A 90 8.31 -1.62 -4.91
CA ARG A 90 8.07 -0.25 -4.47
C ARG A 90 6.67 0.19 -4.88
N VAL A 91 5.89 0.61 -3.90
CA VAL A 91 4.49 1.01 -4.10
C VAL A 91 4.30 2.47 -3.70
N PHE A 92 3.91 3.28 -4.67
CA PHE A 92 3.58 4.67 -4.46
C PHE A 92 2.11 4.78 -4.06
N TYR A 93 1.82 5.58 -3.03
CA TYR A 93 0.46 5.86 -2.62
C TYR A 93 0.29 7.36 -2.43
N THR A 94 -0.76 7.91 -3.01
CA THR A 94 -1.09 9.32 -2.82
C THR A 94 -2.60 9.52 -2.73
N GLY A 95 -3.01 10.46 -1.86
CA GLY A 95 -4.36 10.99 -1.82
C GLY A 95 -4.46 12.34 -2.54
N GLU A 96 -3.39 12.77 -3.19
CA GLU A 96 -3.32 14.04 -3.90
C GLU A 96 -3.30 13.83 -5.40
N ASN A 97 -3.52 14.91 -6.15
CA ASN A 97 -3.51 14.87 -7.61
C ASN A 97 -2.08 14.87 -8.14
N GLU A 98 -1.40 13.78 -7.96
CA GLU A 98 -0.03 13.59 -8.42
C GLU A 98 0.11 12.29 -9.18
N SER A 99 0.82 12.36 -10.31
CA SER A 99 1.12 11.18 -11.11
C SER A 99 2.35 10.47 -10.57
N PRO A 100 2.33 9.13 -10.51
CA PRO A 100 3.48 8.37 -10.03
C PRO A 100 4.63 8.38 -11.03
N ASN A 101 5.85 8.27 -10.53
CA ASN A 101 7.03 8.07 -11.35
C ASN A 101 7.32 6.56 -11.45
N PHE A 102 6.90 5.93 -12.53
CA PHE A 102 7.07 4.50 -12.74
C PHE A 102 8.52 4.08 -13.03
N ASN A 103 9.45 5.03 -13.14
CA ASN A 103 10.87 4.71 -13.12
C ASN A 103 11.38 4.43 -11.72
N LEU A 104 10.67 4.92 -10.70
CA LEU A 104 11.02 4.76 -9.30
C LEU A 104 10.18 3.70 -8.61
N PHE A 105 8.91 3.56 -9.00
CA PHE A 105 7.95 2.68 -8.36
C PHE A 105 7.50 1.57 -9.30
N ASP A 106 7.36 0.37 -8.77
CA ASP A 106 6.82 -0.78 -9.51
C ASP A 106 5.30 -0.68 -9.66
N TYR A 107 4.63 -0.21 -8.61
CA TYR A 107 3.18 -0.06 -8.57
C TYR A 107 2.80 1.28 -7.96
N ALA A 108 1.60 1.72 -8.27
CA ALA A 108 1.09 2.97 -7.70
C ALA A 108 -0.40 2.84 -7.38
N ILE A 109 -0.79 3.47 -6.29
CA ILE A 109 -2.19 3.62 -5.87
C ILE A 109 -2.45 5.10 -5.72
N GLY A 110 -3.42 5.62 -6.47
CA GLY A 110 -3.76 7.03 -6.45
C GLY A 110 -5.16 7.26 -6.94
N PHE A 111 -5.54 8.50 -7.18
CA PHE A 111 -6.88 8.80 -7.68
C PHE A 111 -6.90 9.41 -9.08
N ASP A 112 -5.77 9.61 -9.70
CA ASP A 112 -5.70 10.03 -11.10
C ASP A 112 -6.26 8.96 -12.03
N GLU A 113 -6.77 9.38 -13.16
CA GLU A 113 -7.21 8.49 -14.22
C GLU A 113 -6.02 8.18 -15.12
N LEU A 114 -5.31 7.09 -14.81
CA LEU A 114 -4.17 6.62 -15.58
C LEU A 114 -4.39 5.18 -16.00
N ASP A 115 -3.82 4.83 -17.15
CA ASP A 115 -3.86 3.47 -17.66
C ASP A 115 -2.42 2.95 -17.80
N PHE A 116 -1.98 2.21 -16.79
CA PHE A 116 -0.69 1.52 -16.79
C PHE A 116 -0.88 0.04 -16.51
N ASN A 117 -1.92 -0.54 -17.08
CA ASN A 117 -2.28 -1.94 -16.90
C ASN A 117 -2.44 -2.27 -15.41
N ASP A 118 -1.80 -3.34 -14.95
CA ASP A 118 -1.87 -3.78 -13.56
C ASP A 118 -0.88 -3.08 -12.62
N ARG A 119 -0.10 -2.11 -13.12
CA ARG A 119 0.83 -1.35 -12.30
C ARG A 119 0.19 -0.17 -11.57
N TYR A 120 -1.00 0.24 -11.98
CA TYR A 120 -1.69 1.37 -11.35
C TYR A 120 -3.08 0.96 -10.89
N LEU A 121 -3.37 1.27 -9.63
CA LEU A 121 -4.68 1.07 -9.03
C LEU A 121 -5.26 2.42 -8.62
N ARG A 122 -6.38 2.79 -9.22
CA ARG A 122 -7.08 4.02 -8.85
C ARG A 122 -7.97 3.76 -7.64
N MET A 123 -7.71 4.50 -6.56
CA MET A 123 -8.52 4.40 -5.35
C MET A 123 -9.10 5.78 -5.03
N PRO A 124 -10.41 5.98 -5.19
CA PRO A 124 -11.03 7.26 -4.85
C PRO A 124 -10.76 7.67 -3.42
N LEU A 125 -10.54 8.96 -3.21
CA LEU A 125 -10.13 9.51 -1.92
C LEU A 125 -11.14 9.20 -0.81
N TYR A 126 -12.43 9.13 -1.12
CA TYR A 126 -13.44 8.88 -0.10
C TYR A 126 -13.31 7.49 0.55
N TYR A 127 -12.71 6.52 -0.11
CA TYR A 127 -12.46 5.22 0.51
C TYR A 127 -11.47 5.35 1.67
N ALA A 128 -10.45 6.17 1.52
CA ALA A 128 -9.52 6.43 2.60
C ALA A 128 -10.24 7.12 3.77
N HIS A 129 -11.11 8.07 3.47
CA HIS A 129 -11.84 8.80 4.50
C HIS A 129 -12.84 7.94 5.25
N LEU A 130 -13.48 6.99 4.58
CA LEU A 130 -14.41 6.07 5.24
C LEU A 130 -13.74 5.28 6.35
N HIS A 131 -12.48 4.95 6.18
CA HIS A 131 -11.74 4.19 7.17
C HIS A 131 -11.40 5.01 8.43
N TYR A 132 -11.28 6.32 8.28
CA TYR A 132 -10.88 7.21 9.37
C TYR A 132 -12.03 7.72 10.24
N LYS A 133 -13.22 7.30 9.98
CA LYS A 133 -14.37 7.73 10.79
C LYS A 133 -14.63 6.84 12.01
#